data_5b933ad1a094f04476e3ea16c45f7544
#
_entry.id   5b933ad1a094f04476e3ea16c45f7544
#
_cell.length_a   1.000
_cell.length_b   1.000
_cell.length_c   1.000
_cell.angle_alpha   90.00
_cell.angle_beta   90.00
_cell.angle_gamma   90.00
#
_symmetry.space_group_name_H-M   'P 1'
#
loop_
_entity.id
_entity.type
_entity.pdbx_description
1 polymer ?
#
loop_
_entity_poly.entity_id
_entity_poly.type
_entity_poly.pdbx_seq_one_letter_code
_entity_poly.pdbx_strand_id
1 'polypeptide(L)'
;SSYIGLADDDIAGFWKGMFTHDHFDGQREWGYPEDDRASALKRLGRLDGRPVLICGQQTIEVKDQYLDAHLDLARFTFLSVPTDQIFDIPEGDVIHPHTDLWMHRESDARKEAWAWIRDVLNEK
;
A
#
# COMPACT_ATOMS: atom_id res chain seq x y z
N SER A 1 -2.20 5.58 -6.48
CA SER A 1 -3.02 4.46 -7.03
C SER A 1 -4.48 4.50 -6.55
N SER A 2 -4.74 4.61 -5.26
CA SER A 2 -6.12 4.63 -4.73
C SER A 2 -6.91 5.86 -5.17
N TYR A 3 -6.28 7.02 -5.26
CA TYR A 3 -6.94 8.26 -5.69
C TYR A 3 -7.61 8.13 -7.07
N ILE A 4 -6.96 7.47 -8.01
CA ILE A 4 -7.51 7.20 -9.35
C ILE A 4 -8.25 5.87 -9.40
N GLY A 5 -7.66 4.81 -8.86
CA GLY A 5 -8.20 3.45 -8.94
C GLY A 5 -9.52 3.24 -8.16
N LEU A 6 -9.83 4.11 -7.22
CA LEU A 6 -11.08 4.08 -6.45
C LEU A 6 -11.92 5.36 -6.63
N ALA A 7 -11.68 6.11 -7.71
CA ALA A 7 -12.31 7.41 -7.95
C ALA A 7 -13.83 7.31 -8.09
N ASP A 8 -14.32 6.25 -8.70
CA ASP A 8 -15.74 5.96 -8.84
C ASP A 8 -16.02 4.45 -8.76
N ASP A 9 -17.29 4.08 -8.75
CA ASP A 9 -17.72 2.68 -8.57
C ASP A 9 -17.35 1.79 -9.77
N ASP A 10 -17.39 2.34 -10.98
CA ASP A 10 -17.06 1.60 -12.20
C ASP A 10 -15.58 1.23 -12.23
N ILE A 11 -14.70 2.20 -11.99
CA ILE A 11 -13.25 1.97 -11.93
C ILE A 11 -12.89 1.02 -10.78
N ALA A 12 -13.46 1.25 -9.59
CA ALA A 12 -13.21 0.41 -8.43
C ALA A 12 -13.57 -1.06 -8.66
N GLY A 13 -14.56 -1.32 -9.48
CA GLY A 13 -15.03 -2.68 -9.81
C GLY A 13 -14.02 -3.54 -10.58
N PHE A 14 -13.01 -2.95 -11.21
CA PHE A 14 -11.99 -3.70 -11.96
C PHE A 14 -10.95 -4.40 -11.10
N TRP A 15 -10.74 -3.96 -9.86
CA TRP A 15 -9.62 -4.41 -9.04
C TRP A 15 -9.98 -5.62 -8.19
N LYS A 16 -9.15 -6.64 -8.18
CA LYS A 16 -9.21 -7.76 -7.23
C LYS A 16 -8.62 -7.40 -5.87
N GLY A 17 -7.65 -6.52 -5.84
CA GLY A 17 -6.95 -6.04 -4.66
C GLY A 17 -6.07 -4.87 -4.99
N MET A 18 -5.44 -4.29 -3.99
CA MET A 18 -4.58 -3.11 -4.15
C MET A 18 -3.22 -3.35 -3.50
N PHE A 19 -2.16 -3.04 -4.24
CA PHE A 19 -0.79 -3.08 -3.77
C PHE A 19 -0.23 -1.65 -3.78
N THR A 20 0.18 -1.13 -2.63
CA THR A 20 0.68 0.23 -2.49
C THR A 20 2.01 0.28 -1.77
N HIS A 21 2.75 1.37 -1.94
CA HIS A 21 4.07 1.56 -1.35
C HIS A 21 4.11 2.85 -0.53
N ASP A 22 4.45 2.75 0.75
CA ASP A 22 4.61 3.79 1.78
C ASP A 22 3.40 4.66 2.07
N HIS A 23 2.84 5.30 1.05
CA HIS A 23 1.76 6.27 1.23
C HIS A 23 0.39 5.65 0.95
N PHE A 24 -0.61 6.13 1.68
CA PHE A 24 -1.98 5.72 1.47
C PHE A 24 -2.91 6.93 1.39
N ASP A 25 -3.96 6.81 0.60
CA ASP A 25 -4.90 7.89 0.31
C ASP A 25 -5.53 8.45 1.61
N GLY A 26 -5.48 9.76 1.78
CA GLY A 26 -5.98 10.46 2.97
C GLY A 26 -4.99 10.56 4.14
N GLN A 27 -3.81 9.95 4.03
CA GLN A 27 -2.77 10.11 5.05
C GLN A 27 -2.31 11.57 5.14
N ARG A 28 -2.15 12.21 3.99
CA ARG A 28 -1.85 13.65 3.88
C ARG A 28 -2.46 14.24 2.61
N GLU A 29 -2.60 15.56 2.58
CA GLU A 29 -3.05 16.31 1.41
C GLU A 29 -1.86 16.64 0.49
N TRP A 30 -2.08 16.52 -0.82
CA TRP A 30 -1.08 16.74 -1.86
C TRP A 30 -1.37 17.96 -2.73
N GLY A 31 -2.50 18.64 -2.49
CA GLY A 31 -2.96 19.79 -3.28
C GLY A 31 -3.77 19.41 -4.52
N TYR A 32 -4.24 18.17 -4.64
CA TYR A 32 -5.16 17.76 -5.69
C TYR A 32 -6.62 18.00 -5.28
N PRO A 33 -7.55 18.12 -6.25
CA PRO A 33 -8.98 18.18 -5.94
C PRO A 33 -9.42 16.96 -5.13
N GLU A 34 -10.20 17.21 -4.06
CA GLU A 34 -10.77 16.14 -3.21
C GLU A 34 -9.71 15.19 -2.57
N ASP A 35 -8.50 15.70 -2.31
CA ASP A 35 -7.47 14.92 -1.61
C ASP A 35 -7.54 15.02 -0.08
N ASP A 36 -8.55 15.68 0.45
CA ASP A 36 -8.84 15.72 1.87
C ASP A 36 -9.22 14.33 2.43
N ARG A 37 -9.06 14.16 3.74
CA ARG A 37 -9.29 12.88 4.40
C ARG A 37 -10.72 12.34 4.23
N ALA A 38 -11.73 13.19 4.27
CA ALA A 38 -13.12 12.74 4.14
C ALA A 38 -13.39 12.18 2.74
N SER A 39 -12.91 12.86 1.70
CA SER A 39 -13.00 12.39 0.32
C SER A 39 -12.19 11.10 0.10
N ALA A 40 -11.00 11.01 0.70
CA ALA A 40 -10.18 9.80 0.64
C ALA A 40 -10.89 8.60 1.29
N LEU A 41 -11.48 8.77 2.47
CA LEU A 41 -12.21 7.69 3.15
C LEU A 41 -13.43 7.23 2.33
N LYS A 42 -14.09 8.14 1.62
CA LYS A 42 -15.17 7.78 0.70
C LYS A 42 -14.65 6.90 -0.45
N ARG A 43 -13.51 7.26 -1.05
CA ARG A 43 -12.86 6.43 -2.07
C ARG A 43 -12.48 5.06 -1.51
N LEU A 44 -11.85 5.02 -0.33
CA LEU A 44 -11.42 3.78 0.31
C LEU A 44 -12.60 2.86 0.70
N GLY A 45 -13.77 3.42 0.94
CA GLY A 45 -15.00 2.63 1.12
C GLY A 45 -15.32 1.74 -0.08
N ARG A 46 -14.89 2.13 -1.28
CA ARG A 46 -15.06 1.33 -2.51
C ARG A 46 -14.14 0.11 -2.59
N LEU A 47 -13.21 -0.06 -1.66
CA LEU A 47 -12.47 -1.33 -1.53
C LEU A 47 -13.41 -2.51 -1.25
N ASP A 48 -14.48 -2.26 -0.53
CA ASP A 48 -15.55 -3.25 -0.27
C ASP A 48 -15.00 -4.60 0.18
N GLY A 49 -14.12 -4.59 1.18
CA GLY A 49 -13.50 -5.78 1.74
C GLY A 49 -12.48 -6.48 0.85
N ARG A 50 -12.06 -5.87 -0.25
CA ARG A 50 -11.01 -6.44 -1.10
C ARG A 50 -9.64 -6.35 -0.43
N PRO A 51 -8.72 -7.30 -0.72
CA PRO A 51 -7.41 -7.33 -0.08
C PRO A 51 -6.53 -6.14 -0.48
N VAL A 52 -5.82 -5.61 0.50
CA VAL A 52 -4.85 -4.52 0.34
C VAL A 52 -3.52 -4.93 0.94
N LEU A 53 -2.43 -4.73 0.21
CA LEU A 53 -1.08 -4.79 0.74
C LEU A 53 -0.46 -3.40 0.72
N ILE A 54 0.01 -2.94 1.86
CA ILE A 54 0.80 -1.72 2.00
C ILE A 54 2.22 -2.14 2.36
N CYS A 55 3.18 -1.85 1.50
CA CYS A 55 4.58 -2.16 1.73
C CYS A 55 5.42 -0.89 1.89
N GLY A 56 6.62 -1.03 2.43
CA GLY A 56 7.57 0.06 2.58
C GLY A 56 8.12 0.19 4.00
N GLN A 57 8.73 1.32 4.29
CA GLN A 57 9.36 1.58 5.59
C GLN A 57 8.39 2.14 6.64
N GLN A 58 7.33 2.82 6.22
CA GLN A 58 6.39 3.54 7.10
C GLN A 58 5.04 2.84 7.25
N THR A 59 4.95 1.58 6.95
CA THR A 59 3.67 0.85 6.91
C THR A 59 2.98 0.80 8.28
N ILE A 60 3.73 0.65 9.36
CA ILE A 60 3.21 0.60 10.73
C ILE A 60 2.66 1.96 11.15
N GLU A 61 3.36 3.05 10.79
CA GLU A 61 2.87 4.40 11.09
C GLU A 61 1.55 4.71 10.37
N VAL A 62 1.44 4.35 9.10
CA VAL A 62 0.20 4.50 8.32
C VAL A 62 -0.94 3.73 8.97
N LYS A 63 -0.68 2.50 9.40
CA LYS A 63 -1.66 1.68 10.13
C LYS A 63 -2.10 2.36 11.42
N ASP A 64 -1.16 2.62 12.33
CA ASP A 64 -1.46 3.02 13.71
C ASP A 64 -1.95 4.47 13.80
N GLN A 65 -1.45 5.37 12.96
CA GLN A 65 -1.78 6.79 13.01
C GLN A 65 -3.00 7.16 12.17
N TYR A 66 -3.40 6.33 11.23
CA TYR A 66 -4.46 6.66 10.30
C TYR A 66 -5.49 5.55 10.10
N LEU A 67 -5.10 4.40 9.57
CA LEU A 67 -6.05 3.42 9.06
C LEU A 67 -6.85 2.71 10.17
N ASP A 68 -6.21 2.42 11.28
CA ASP A 68 -6.82 1.69 12.42
C ASP A 68 -8.05 2.40 12.99
N ALA A 69 -8.05 3.75 12.94
CA ALA A 69 -9.14 4.57 13.44
C ALA A 69 -10.32 4.69 12.46
N HIS A 70 -10.14 4.34 11.19
CA HIS A 70 -11.10 4.67 10.14
C HIS A 70 -11.59 3.49 9.30
N LEU A 71 -10.85 2.38 9.24
CA LEU A 71 -11.15 1.25 8.36
C LEU A 71 -11.10 -0.09 9.11
N ASP A 72 -11.88 -1.06 8.63
CA ASP A 72 -11.70 -2.46 8.99
C ASP A 72 -10.47 -3.00 8.26
N LEU A 73 -9.45 -3.40 9.02
CA LEU A 73 -8.16 -3.86 8.50
C LEU A 73 -8.05 -5.38 8.35
N ALA A 74 -9.17 -6.13 8.45
CA ALA A 74 -9.15 -7.60 8.38
C ALA A 74 -8.51 -8.15 7.08
N ARG A 75 -8.61 -7.40 5.97
CA ARG A 75 -8.05 -7.77 4.67
C ARG A 75 -6.80 -6.98 4.28
N PHE A 76 -6.24 -6.23 5.22
CA PHE A 76 -5.00 -5.48 5.01
C PHE A 76 -3.79 -6.31 5.41
N THR A 77 -2.74 -6.23 4.62
CA THR A 77 -1.42 -6.77 4.91
C THR A 77 -0.41 -5.62 4.93
N PHE A 78 0.39 -5.56 5.99
CA PHE A 78 1.43 -4.55 6.16
C PHE A 78 2.79 -5.22 6.06
N LEU A 79 3.55 -4.89 5.01
CA LEU A 79 4.83 -5.50 4.71
C LEU A 79 5.96 -4.49 4.86
N SER A 80 6.77 -4.65 5.88
CA SER A 80 8.00 -3.86 6.04
C SER A 80 9.06 -4.28 5.02
N VAL A 81 9.63 -3.30 4.34
CA VAL A 81 10.67 -3.53 3.31
C VAL A 81 11.97 -2.84 3.74
N PRO A 82 12.92 -3.57 4.32
CA PRO A 82 14.20 -3.01 4.73
C PRO A 82 15.14 -2.82 3.53
N THR A 83 14.92 -1.77 2.75
CA THR A 83 15.65 -1.53 1.49
C THR A 83 17.14 -1.38 1.67
N ASP A 84 17.60 -0.79 2.76
CA ASP A 84 19.01 -0.69 3.15
C ASP A 84 19.69 -2.07 3.26
N GLN A 85 19.01 -3.04 3.87
CA GLN A 85 19.51 -4.41 4.00
C GLN A 85 19.42 -5.18 2.68
N ILE A 86 18.32 -5.02 1.94
CA ILE A 86 18.11 -5.70 0.65
C ILE A 86 19.17 -5.30 -0.38
N PHE A 87 19.56 -4.02 -0.38
CA PHE A 87 20.55 -3.49 -1.33
C PHE A 87 21.97 -3.47 -0.79
N ASP A 88 22.20 -3.91 0.47
CA ASP A 88 23.51 -3.89 1.12
C ASP A 88 24.16 -2.50 1.05
N ILE A 89 23.40 -1.50 1.47
CA ILE A 89 23.82 -0.10 1.41
C ILE A 89 24.78 0.20 2.58
N PRO A 90 25.96 0.75 2.32
CA PRO A 90 26.86 1.17 3.38
C PRO A 90 26.22 2.14 4.37
N GLU A 91 26.61 2.06 5.64
CA GLU A 91 26.14 2.99 6.65
C GLU A 91 26.45 4.43 6.25
N GLY A 92 25.44 5.29 6.26
CA GLY A 92 25.54 6.70 5.87
C GLY A 92 25.19 7.00 4.42
N ASP A 93 25.09 5.98 3.56
CA ASP A 93 24.58 6.16 2.20
C ASP A 93 23.04 6.18 2.21
N VAL A 94 22.48 6.91 1.28
CA VAL A 94 21.02 7.08 1.17
C VAL A 94 20.52 6.39 -0.08
N ILE A 95 19.58 5.44 0.11
CA ILE A 95 18.74 4.94 -0.97
C ILE A 95 17.41 5.66 -0.93
N HIS A 96 16.84 5.94 -2.09
CA HIS A 96 15.49 6.49 -2.15
C HIS A 96 14.48 5.45 -1.62
N PRO A 97 13.74 5.75 -0.55
CA PRO A 97 12.87 4.76 0.08
C PRO A 97 11.71 4.30 -0.81
N HIS A 98 11.30 5.14 -1.76
CA HIS A 98 10.23 4.85 -2.71
C HIS A 98 10.79 4.22 -3.98
N THR A 99 11.27 3.01 -3.88
CA THR A 99 11.78 2.24 -5.02
C THR A 99 11.10 0.89 -5.11
N ASP A 100 10.76 0.48 -6.30
CA ASP A 100 10.25 -0.86 -6.61
C ASP A 100 11.37 -1.86 -6.93
N LEU A 101 12.62 -1.41 -7.00
CA LEU A 101 13.77 -2.24 -7.35
C LEU A 101 13.97 -3.43 -6.39
N TRP A 102 13.50 -3.34 -5.16
CA TRP A 102 13.53 -4.45 -4.21
C TRP A 102 12.74 -5.67 -4.70
N MET A 103 11.72 -5.47 -5.54
CA MET A 103 10.97 -6.56 -6.16
C MET A 103 11.80 -7.37 -7.18
N HIS A 104 12.94 -6.85 -7.61
CA HIS A 104 13.87 -7.51 -8.53
C HIS A 104 15.02 -8.24 -7.80
N ARG A 105 15.07 -8.14 -6.46
CA ARG A 105 16.09 -8.80 -5.64
C ARG A 105 15.50 -9.87 -4.75
N GLU A 106 16.26 -10.94 -4.53
CA GLU A 106 15.88 -11.98 -3.58
C GLU A 106 15.86 -11.42 -2.16
N SER A 107 14.71 -11.55 -1.49
CA SER A 107 14.51 -11.16 -0.10
C SER A 107 13.25 -11.81 0.45
N ASP A 108 13.12 -11.84 1.76
CA ASP A 108 11.90 -12.33 2.40
C ASP A 108 10.70 -11.44 2.08
N ALA A 109 10.90 -10.11 2.06
CA ALA A 109 9.87 -9.15 1.67
C ALA A 109 9.34 -9.43 0.24
N ARG A 110 10.22 -9.70 -0.71
CA ARG A 110 9.83 -10.08 -2.08
C ARG A 110 9.03 -11.38 -2.11
N LYS A 111 9.44 -12.38 -1.35
CA LYS A 111 8.72 -13.66 -1.27
C LYS A 111 7.31 -13.48 -0.71
N GLU A 112 7.16 -12.71 0.36
CA GLU A 112 5.87 -12.39 0.96
C GLU A 112 4.97 -11.61 -0.01
N ALA A 113 5.50 -10.60 -0.69
CA ALA A 113 4.74 -9.83 -1.69
C ALA A 113 4.22 -10.72 -2.82
N TRP A 114 5.06 -11.59 -3.38
CA TRP A 114 4.63 -12.52 -4.42
C TRP A 114 3.66 -13.58 -3.93
N ALA A 115 3.79 -14.05 -2.70
CA ALA A 115 2.81 -14.95 -2.09
C ALA A 115 1.45 -14.27 -1.98
N TRP A 116 1.40 -13.06 -1.47
CA TRP A 116 0.17 -12.27 -1.39
C TRP A 116 -0.48 -12.05 -2.77
N ILE A 117 0.30 -11.67 -3.79
CA ILE A 117 -0.20 -11.49 -5.15
C ILE A 117 -0.86 -12.78 -5.68
N ARG A 118 -0.18 -13.92 -5.52
CA ARG A 118 -0.73 -15.22 -5.95
C ARG A 118 -2.03 -15.57 -5.24
N ASP A 119 -2.10 -15.32 -3.93
CA ASP A 119 -3.29 -15.61 -3.13
C ASP A 119 -4.48 -14.76 -3.60
N VAL A 120 -4.28 -13.47 -3.81
CA VAL A 120 -5.32 -12.56 -4.33
C VAL A 120 -5.79 -12.96 -5.72
N LEU A 121 -4.87 -13.31 -6.62
CA LEU A 121 -5.23 -13.73 -7.97
C LEU A 121 -6.00 -15.06 -7.99
N ASN A 122 -5.77 -15.94 -7.04
CA ASN A 122 -6.44 -17.22 -6.92
C ASN A 122 -7.75 -17.17 -6.12
N GLU A 123 -8.09 -16.06 -5.49
CA GLU A 123 -9.39 -15.85 -4.86
C GLU A 123 -10.51 -15.87 -5.91
N LYS A 124 -11.55 -16.63 -5.63
CA LYS A 124 -12.74 -16.75 -6.48
C LYS A 124 -13.75 -15.65 -6.19
#